data_1ca7f34206be8cffb29c7e7cd4d6eb2a
#
_entry.id   1ca7f34206be8cffb29c7e7cd4d6eb2a
#
_cell.length_a   1.000
_cell.length_b   1.000
_cell.length_c   1.000
_cell.angle_alpha   90.00
_cell.angle_beta   90.00
_cell.angle_gamma   90.00
#
_symmetry.space_group_name_H-M   'P 1'
#
loop_
_entity.id
_entity.type
_entity.pdbx_description
1 polymer ?
#
loop_
_entity_poly.entity_id
_entity_poly.type
_entity_poly.pdbx_seq_one_letter_code
_entity_poly.pdbx_strand_id
1 'polypeptide(L)'
;MYGKYGFRFGRGWAKMAGCEFPRMRRGDMKFLILEVLKEGPRHGYEVISELENKFRGYRPSPGSIYPTLQMLEEGGFVTGQEVDGKKVYTITEAGLQLLAERVERHSETAEGTHPAVELRESLRKLAGAVIDGARGTDAETLKRINDILNKARKEVYSILAES
;
A
#
# COMPACT_ATOMS: atom_id res chain seq x y z
N MET A 1 -28.45 26.43 6.51
CA MET A 1 -27.62 27.03 5.45
C MET A 1 -26.35 26.20 5.35
N TYR A 2 -26.32 25.15 4.51
CA TYR A 2 -25.20 24.25 4.35
C TYR A 2 -24.51 24.53 3.01
N GLY A 3 -23.25 25.00 3.07
CA GLY A 3 -22.42 25.32 1.92
C GLY A 3 -21.92 24.06 1.22
N LYS A 4 -22.29 23.92 -0.04
CA LYS A 4 -21.74 22.96 -1.01
C LYS A 4 -20.29 23.32 -1.32
N TYR A 5 -19.35 22.47 -0.95
CA TYR A 5 -18.04 22.44 -1.60
C TYR A 5 -17.83 21.06 -2.20
N GLY A 6 -18.37 20.87 -3.39
CA GLY A 6 -18.05 19.76 -4.27
C GLY A 6 -16.71 20.03 -4.96
N PHE A 7 -15.61 19.55 -4.40
CA PHE A 7 -14.34 19.49 -5.14
C PHE A 7 -14.36 18.22 -6.01
N ARG A 8 -14.77 18.42 -7.27
CA ARG A 8 -14.51 17.42 -8.33
C ARG A 8 -13.03 17.46 -8.66
N PHE A 9 -12.23 16.62 -8.00
CA PHE A 9 -10.88 16.34 -8.48
C PHE A 9 -10.97 15.48 -9.73
N GLY A 10 -10.68 16.12 -10.87
CA GLY A 10 -10.68 15.49 -12.17
C GLY A 10 -9.64 14.37 -12.29
N ARG A 11 -10.01 13.35 -13.07
CA ARG A 11 -9.21 12.14 -13.45
C ARG A 11 -7.88 12.45 -14.17
N GLY A 12 -7.40 13.69 -14.15
CA GLY A 12 -6.21 14.14 -14.88
C GLY A 12 -4.90 14.09 -14.10
N TRP A 13 -4.90 14.11 -12.76
CA TRP A 13 -3.66 14.25 -12.00
C TRP A 13 -2.93 12.93 -11.72
N ALA A 14 -3.61 11.80 -11.72
CA ALA A 14 -2.98 10.48 -11.57
C ALA A 14 -2.00 10.13 -12.71
N LYS A 15 -2.10 10.82 -13.84
CA LYS A 15 -1.26 10.59 -15.03
C LYS A 15 0.06 11.38 -15.02
N MET A 16 0.19 12.38 -14.15
CA MET A 16 1.37 13.25 -14.09
C MET A 16 2.42 12.84 -13.06
N ALA A 17 2.08 12.00 -12.10
CA ALA A 17 2.96 11.64 -11.00
C ALA A 17 3.77 10.35 -11.23
N GLY A 18 3.60 9.63 -12.35
CA GLY A 18 4.39 8.44 -12.68
C GLY A 18 4.34 7.29 -11.64
N CYS A 19 3.52 7.43 -10.62
CA CYS A 19 3.24 6.35 -9.68
C CYS A 19 2.16 5.45 -10.26
N GLU A 20 2.56 4.52 -11.11
CA GLU A 20 1.74 3.32 -11.33
C GLU A 20 1.68 2.59 -9.99
N PHE A 21 0.63 2.90 -9.21
CA PHE A 21 0.26 2.02 -8.12
C PHE A 21 0.09 0.61 -8.71
N PRO A 22 0.73 -0.42 -8.13
CA PRO A 22 0.48 -1.77 -8.60
C PRO A 22 -1.03 -1.94 -8.61
N ARG A 23 -1.60 -2.29 -9.77
CA ARG A 23 -3.03 -2.57 -9.90
C ARG A 23 -3.38 -3.58 -8.83
N MET A 24 -4.03 -3.12 -7.78
CA MET A 24 -4.47 -3.96 -6.68
C MET A 24 -5.38 -5.03 -7.28
N ARG A 25 -4.91 -6.26 -7.30
CA ARG A 25 -5.72 -7.38 -7.76
C ARG A 25 -6.91 -7.51 -6.83
N ARG A 26 -8.08 -7.86 -7.37
CA ARG A 26 -9.22 -8.27 -6.55
C ARG A 26 -8.74 -9.40 -5.63
N GLY A 27 -8.68 -9.15 -4.34
CA GLY A 27 -8.12 -10.08 -3.33
C GLY A 27 -6.97 -9.52 -2.51
N ASP A 28 -6.30 -8.46 -2.95
CA ASP A 28 -5.23 -7.82 -2.16
C ASP A 28 -5.80 -7.06 -0.95
N MET A 29 -7.04 -6.58 -1.06
CA MET A 29 -7.73 -5.84 0.01
C MET A 29 -7.78 -6.61 1.33
N LYS A 30 -8.09 -7.91 1.28
CA LYS A 30 -8.15 -8.75 2.49
C LYS A 30 -6.83 -8.78 3.27
N PHE A 31 -5.72 -8.82 2.57
CA PHE A 31 -4.40 -8.84 3.20
C PHE A 31 -4.01 -7.48 3.79
N LEU A 32 -4.41 -6.38 3.13
CA LEU A 32 -4.19 -5.03 3.67
C LEU A 32 -5.00 -4.81 4.94
N ILE A 33 -6.23 -5.27 4.99
CA ILE A 33 -7.08 -5.23 6.18
C ILE A 33 -6.46 -6.06 7.31
N LEU A 34 -6.02 -7.29 7.02
CA LEU A 34 -5.36 -8.14 8.00
C LEU A 34 -4.06 -7.52 8.52
N GLU A 35 -3.27 -6.86 7.65
CA GLU A 35 -2.03 -6.17 8.05
C GLU A 35 -2.31 -4.99 9.00
N VAL A 36 -3.41 -4.27 8.81
CA VAL A 36 -3.86 -3.21 9.72
C VAL A 36 -4.34 -3.80 11.05
N LEU A 37 -5.10 -4.89 11.02
CA LEU A 37 -5.63 -5.55 12.20
C LEU A 37 -4.57 -6.33 13.01
N LYS A 38 -3.45 -6.68 12.41
CA LYS A 38 -2.29 -7.27 13.09
C LYS A 38 -1.70 -6.36 14.16
N GLU A 39 -1.82 -5.05 14.00
CA GLU A 39 -1.34 -4.06 14.97
C GLU A 39 -2.27 -3.88 16.16
N GLY A 40 -3.51 -4.34 16.06
CA GLY A 40 -4.50 -4.31 17.14
C GLY A 40 -5.94 -4.26 16.66
N PRO A 41 -6.90 -4.47 17.58
CA PRO A 41 -8.34 -4.37 17.29
C PRO A 41 -8.70 -2.97 16.79
N ARG A 42 -9.60 -2.88 15.79
CA ARG A 42 -10.02 -1.60 15.19
C ARG A 42 -11.47 -1.62 14.74
N HIS A 43 -12.11 -0.47 14.78
CA HIS A 43 -13.40 -0.26 14.12
C HIS A 43 -13.24 -0.20 12.60
N GLY A 44 -14.29 -0.52 11.85
CA GLY A 44 -14.23 -0.51 10.37
C GLY A 44 -13.78 0.83 9.78
N TYR A 45 -14.19 1.97 10.37
CA TYR A 45 -13.74 3.30 9.91
C TYR A 45 -12.26 3.56 10.23
N GLU A 46 -11.73 3.02 11.33
CA GLU A 46 -10.31 3.12 11.68
C GLU A 46 -9.45 2.30 10.71
N VAL A 47 -9.94 1.13 10.28
CA VAL A 47 -9.29 0.34 9.22
C VAL A 47 -9.15 1.16 7.94
N ILE A 48 -10.20 1.90 7.53
CA ILE A 48 -10.15 2.79 6.36
C ILE A 48 -9.09 3.88 6.56
N SER A 49 -9.11 4.56 7.71
CA SER A 49 -8.17 5.64 8.03
C SER A 49 -6.72 5.15 8.06
N GLU A 50 -6.47 3.98 8.65
CA GLU A 50 -5.13 3.40 8.69
C GLU A 50 -4.63 2.97 7.31
N LEU A 51 -5.51 2.44 6.46
CA LEU A 51 -5.15 2.13 5.07
C LEU A 51 -4.80 3.39 4.28
N GLU A 52 -5.53 4.51 4.49
CA GLU A 52 -5.20 5.80 3.89
C GLU A 52 -3.84 6.34 4.38
N ASN A 53 -3.53 6.17 5.67
CA ASN A 53 -2.28 6.61 6.28
C ASN A 53 -1.08 5.79 5.81
N LYS A 54 -1.20 4.45 5.83
CA LYS A 54 -0.12 3.53 5.46
C LYS A 54 0.16 3.54 3.96
N PHE A 55 -0.89 3.57 3.16
CA PHE A 55 -0.80 3.50 1.70
C PHE A 55 -1.17 4.84 1.08
N ARG A 56 -0.26 5.83 1.21
CA ARG A 56 -0.45 7.19 0.70
C ARG A 56 -0.96 7.22 -0.74
N GLY A 57 -2.11 7.87 -0.94
CA GLY A 57 -2.78 7.96 -2.25
C GLY A 57 -3.76 6.83 -2.52
N TYR A 58 -3.86 5.83 -1.65
CA TYR A 58 -4.90 4.81 -1.70
C TYR A 58 -6.04 5.21 -0.74
N ARG A 59 -7.22 5.44 -1.31
CA ARG A 59 -8.42 5.78 -0.55
C ARG A 59 -9.48 4.71 -0.76
N PRO A 60 -9.51 3.68 0.11
CA PRO A 60 -10.51 2.63 -0.01
C PRO A 60 -11.91 3.20 0.25
N SER A 61 -12.89 2.75 -0.53
CA SER A 61 -14.27 3.13 -0.27
C SER A 61 -14.87 2.24 0.83
N PRO A 62 -15.77 2.76 1.69
CA PRO A 62 -16.51 1.93 2.64
C PRO A 62 -17.20 0.74 1.97
N GLY A 63 -17.70 0.92 0.75
CA GLY A 63 -18.33 -0.13 -0.04
C GLY A 63 -17.42 -1.28 -0.46
N SER A 64 -16.09 -1.13 -0.36
CA SER A 64 -15.13 -2.22 -0.57
C SER A 64 -14.61 -2.81 0.75
N ILE A 65 -14.49 -2.01 1.79
CA ILE A 65 -13.94 -2.44 3.09
C ILE A 65 -14.94 -3.31 3.85
N TYR A 66 -16.18 -2.86 4.04
CA TYR A 66 -17.15 -3.58 4.86
C TYR A 66 -17.51 -4.97 4.31
N PRO A 67 -17.73 -5.17 3.00
CA PRO A 67 -17.94 -6.52 2.46
C PRO A 67 -16.72 -7.41 2.62
N THR A 68 -15.51 -6.85 2.56
CA THR A 68 -14.27 -7.63 2.76
C THR A 68 -14.09 -8.01 4.24
N LEU A 69 -14.40 -7.10 5.18
CA LEU A 69 -14.40 -7.42 6.61
C LEU A 69 -15.40 -8.51 6.94
N GLN A 70 -16.61 -8.45 6.36
CA GLN A 70 -17.62 -9.48 6.52
C GLN A 70 -17.15 -10.84 5.98
N MET A 71 -16.58 -10.86 4.78
CA MET A 71 -16.00 -12.08 4.20
C MET A 71 -14.87 -12.67 5.08
N LEU A 72 -14.03 -11.82 5.66
CA LEU A 72 -12.95 -12.26 6.56
C LEU A 72 -13.50 -12.81 7.87
N GLU A 73 -14.59 -12.24 8.40
CA GLU A 73 -15.28 -12.72 9.58
C GLU A 73 -15.99 -14.06 9.32
N GLU A 74 -16.71 -14.18 8.23
CA GLU A 74 -17.36 -15.44 7.80
C GLU A 74 -16.33 -16.56 7.55
N GLY A 75 -15.13 -16.19 7.07
CA GLY A 75 -13.99 -17.11 6.88
C GLY A 75 -13.22 -17.41 8.15
N GLY A 76 -13.56 -16.81 9.31
CA GLY A 76 -12.87 -17.02 10.58
C GLY A 76 -11.49 -16.38 10.68
N PHE A 77 -11.11 -15.50 9.76
CA PHE A 77 -9.82 -14.79 9.76
C PHE A 77 -9.81 -13.56 10.65
N VAL A 78 -10.98 -13.01 10.95
CA VAL A 78 -11.20 -11.95 11.93
C VAL A 78 -12.43 -12.28 12.76
N THR A 79 -12.50 -11.71 13.96
CA THR A 79 -13.71 -11.72 14.79
C THR A 79 -14.23 -10.31 14.94
N GLY A 80 -15.55 -10.12 14.88
CA GLY A 80 -16.22 -8.85 15.15
C GLY A 80 -16.94 -8.90 16.47
N GLN A 81 -16.64 -7.96 17.36
CA GLN A 81 -17.35 -7.78 18.64
C GLN A 81 -17.99 -6.41 18.68
N GLU A 82 -19.19 -6.32 19.22
CA GLU A 82 -19.87 -5.04 19.42
C GLU A 82 -19.42 -4.43 20.74
N VAL A 83 -18.82 -3.25 20.66
CA VAL A 83 -18.37 -2.45 21.79
C VAL A 83 -18.97 -1.06 21.63
N ASP A 84 -19.73 -0.61 22.64
CA ASP A 84 -20.40 0.71 22.64
C ASP A 84 -21.24 0.99 21.37
N GLY A 85 -21.96 -0.02 20.87
CA GLY A 85 -22.80 0.08 19.67
C GLY A 85 -22.02 0.15 18.36
N LYS A 86 -20.70 -0.14 18.37
CA LYS A 86 -19.84 -0.18 17.19
C LYS A 86 -19.12 -1.52 17.09
N LYS A 87 -18.97 -2.01 15.87
CA LYS A 87 -18.29 -3.27 15.63
C LYS A 87 -16.78 -3.08 15.59
N VAL A 88 -16.06 -3.77 16.47
CA VAL A 88 -14.59 -3.83 16.54
C VAL A 88 -14.15 -5.15 15.94
N TYR A 89 -13.21 -5.10 15.02
CA TYR A 89 -12.64 -6.28 14.38
C TYR A 89 -11.27 -6.60 14.96
N THR A 90 -11.05 -7.88 15.24
CA THR A 90 -9.77 -8.42 15.73
C THR A 90 -9.31 -9.54 14.84
N ILE A 91 -8.04 -9.56 14.47
CA ILE A 91 -7.44 -10.65 13.69
C ILE A 91 -7.39 -11.94 14.54
N THR A 92 -7.66 -13.08 13.92
CA THR A 92 -7.55 -14.39 14.55
C THR A 92 -6.19 -15.04 14.23
N GLU A 93 -5.88 -16.15 14.89
CA GLU A 93 -4.73 -16.99 14.56
C GLU A 93 -4.74 -17.42 13.08
N ALA A 94 -5.91 -17.82 12.56
CA ALA A 94 -6.09 -18.17 11.14
C ALA A 94 -5.80 -16.96 10.22
N GLY A 95 -6.15 -15.75 10.64
CA GLY A 95 -5.84 -14.53 9.91
C GLY A 95 -4.34 -14.23 9.88
N LEU A 96 -3.64 -14.45 10.99
CA LEU A 96 -2.18 -14.32 11.07
C LEU A 96 -1.46 -15.36 10.19
N GLN A 97 -1.93 -16.61 10.21
CA GLN A 97 -1.41 -17.67 9.35
C GLN A 97 -1.59 -17.35 7.86
N LEU A 98 -2.77 -16.84 7.48
CA LEU A 98 -3.04 -16.43 6.10
C LEU A 98 -2.11 -15.30 5.62
N LEU A 99 -1.74 -14.37 6.52
CA LEU A 99 -0.73 -13.36 6.24
C LEU A 99 0.68 -13.96 6.06
N ALA A 100 1.08 -14.87 6.96
CA ALA A 100 2.38 -15.54 6.91
C ALA A 100 2.54 -16.34 5.61
N GLU A 101 1.55 -17.14 5.23
CA GLU A 101 1.55 -17.89 3.96
C GLU A 101 1.67 -16.99 2.73
N ARG A 102 1.14 -15.77 2.78
CA ARG A 102 1.34 -14.82 1.69
C ARG A 102 2.79 -14.37 1.59
N VAL A 103 3.43 -14.10 2.71
CA VAL A 103 4.84 -13.71 2.77
C VAL A 103 5.72 -14.84 2.25
N GLU A 104 5.46 -16.09 2.69
CA GLU A 104 6.19 -17.27 2.24
C GLU A 104 5.99 -17.52 0.74
N ARG A 105 4.78 -17.47 0.23
CA ARG A 105 4.50 -17.59 -1.23
C ARG A 105 5.17 -16.49 -2.06
N HIS A 106 5.37 -15.30 -1.51
CA HIS A 106 6.16 -14.26 -2.16
C HIS A 106 7.66 -14.50 -2.03
N SER A 107 8.13 -15.20 -0.99
CA SER A 107 9.54 -15.61 -0.84
C SER A 107 9.86 -16.86 -1.65
N GLU A 108 8.97 -17.84 -1.74
CA GLU A 108 9.13 -19.05 -2.56
C GLU A 108 9.13 -18.76 -4.07
N THR A 109 8.36 -17.74 -4.51
CA THR A 109 8.51 -17.20 -5.88
C THR A 109 9.81 -16.41 -6.05
N ALA A 110 10.55 -16.14 -4.95
CA ALA A 110 11.86 -15.49 -4.98
C ALA A 110 13.03 -16.49 -4.98
N GLU A 111 12.81 -17.79 -4.77
CA GLU A 111 13.86 -18.83 -4.93
C GLU A 111 14.14 -19.22 -6.38
N GLY A 112 13.40 -18.63 -7.33
CA GLY A 112 13.85 -18.48 -8.70
C GLY A 112 13.84 -17.00 -9.01
N THR A 113 14.83 -16.26 -8.51
CA THR A 113 14.89 -14.80 -8.65
C THR A 113 14.85 -14.42 -10.14
N HIS A 114 13.64 -14.25 -10.66
CA HIS A 114 13.49 -13.63 -11.96
C HIS A 114 14.05 -12.20 -11.81
N PRO A 115 15.06 -11.80 -12.59
CA PRO A 115 15.74 -10.51 -12.47
C PRO A 115 14.79 -9.31 -12.33
N ALA A 116 13.58 -9.43 -12.91
CA ALA A 116 12.53 -8.41 -12.80
C ALA A 116 11.93 -8.27 -11.37
N VAL A 117 11.97 -9.31 -10.54
CA VAL A 117 11.49 -9.25 -9.14
C VAL A 117 12.52 -8.53 -8.28
N GLU A 118 13.78 -8.87 -8.46
CA GLU A 118 14.91 -8.21 -7.78
C GLU A 118 14.97 -6.71 -8.13
N LEU A 119 14.80 -6.39 -9.41
CA LEU A 119 14.75 -5.01 -9.88
C LEU A 119 13.60 -4.22 -9.23
N ARG A 120 12.40 -4.81 -9.13
CA ARG A 120 11.24 -4.17 -8.48
C ARG A 120 11.50 -3.93 -6.99
N GLU A 121 12.14 -4.87 -6.31
CA GLU A 121 12.48 -4.72 -4.90
C GLU A 121 13.51 -3.61 -4.67
N SER A 122 14.52 -3.53 -5.51
CA SER A 122 15.54 -2.48 -5.50
C SER A 122 14.93 -1.10 -5.72
N LEU A 123 14.01 -0.99 -6.70
CA LEU A 123 13.25 0.25 -6.93
C LEU A 123 12.39 0.63 -5.72
N ARG A 124 11.73 -0.34 -5.08
CA ARG A 124 10.91 -0.09 -3.88
C ARG A 124 11.75 0.42 -2.71
N LYS A 125 12.90 -0.20 -2.46
CA LYS A 125 13.84 0.21 -1.42
C LYS A 125 14.39 1.62 -1.68
N LEU A 126 14.76 1.92 -2.92
CA LEU A 126 15.23 3.24 -3.33
C LEU A 126 14.14 4.31 -3.16
N ALA A 127 12.93 4.03 -3.61
CA ALA A 127 11.80 4.95 -3.47
C ALA A 127 11.48 5.24 -1.99
N GLY A 128 11.51 4.21 -1.12
CA GLY A 128 11.36 4.36 0.33
C GLY A 128 12.43 5.29 0.92
N ALA A 129 13.70 5.03 0.63
CA ALA A 129 14.82 5.83 1.12
C ALA A 129 14.74 7.30 0.67
N VAL A 130 14.32 7.55 -0.58
CA VAL A 130 14.15 8.92 -1.10
C VAL A 130 12.98 9.63 -0.43
N ILE A 131 11.84 8.96 -0.24
CA ILE A 131 10.65 9.54 0.38
C ILE A 131 10.88 9.85 1.86
N ASP A 132 11.52 8.94 2.58
CA ASP A 132 11.80 9.11 4.02
C ASP A 132 12.92 10.14 4.23
N GLY A 133 13.97 10.11 3.42
CA GLY A 133 15.08 11.06 3.46
C GLY A 133 14.68 12.47 3.01
N ALA A 134 13.66 12.63 2.17
CA ALA A 134 13.19 13.95 1.73
C ALA A 134 12.43 14.73 2.80
N ARG A 135 12.00 14.07 3.88
CA ARG A 135 11.28 14.73 4.98
C ARG A 135 12.24 15.48 5.90
N GLY A 136 12.15 16.80 5.91
CA GLY A 136 12.98 17.66 6.79
C GLY A 136 14.40 17.89 6.29
N THR A 137 14.70 17.53 5.06
CA THR A 137 16.02 17.69 4.43
C THR A 137 16.11 19.05 3.73
N ASP A 138 17.31 19.66 3.77
CA ASP A 138 17.61 20.93 3.12
C ASP A 138 17.55 20.84 1.57
N ALA A 139 17.37 22.01 0.93
CA ALA A 139 17.21 22.10 -0.51
C ALA A 139 18.46 21.62 -1.29
N GLU A 140 19.66 21.76 -0.73
CA GLU A 140 20.91 21.34 -1.37
C GLU A 140 21.01 19.81 -1.41
N THR A 141 20.68 19.14 -0.31
CA THR A 141 20.62 17.66 -0.25
C THR A 141 19.55 17.10 -1.18
N LEU A 142 18.38 17.73 -1.26
CA LEU A 142 17.34 17.33 -2.23
C LEU A 142 17.83 17.47 -3.67
N LYS A 143 18.58 18.51 -3.99
CA LYS A 143 19.17 18.69 -5.33
C LYS A 143 20.16 17.58 -5.65
N ARG A 144 21.04 17.23 -4.71
CA ARG A 144 22.01 16.12 -4.88
C ARG A 144 21.31 14.78 -5.11
N ILE A 145 20.24 14.49 -4.35
CA ILE A 145 19.43 13.27 -4.56
C ILE A 145 18.82 13.27 -5.97
N ASN A 146 18.24 14.40 -6.40
CA ASN A 146 17.66 14.52 -7.72
C ASN A 146 18.69 14.33 -8.84
N ASP A 147 19.91 14.83 -8.68
CA ASP A 147 20.99 14.64 -9.65
C ASP A 147 21.41 13.18 -9.78
N ILE A 148 21.48 12.45 -8.66
CA ILE A 148 21.74 11.00 -8.64
C ILE A 148 20.65 10.23 -9.38
N LEU A 149 19.37 10.52 -9.10
CA LEU A 149 18.24 9.89 -9.77
C LEU A 149 18.22 10.17 -11.28
N ASN A 150 18.54 11.39 -11.69
CA ASN A 150 18.64 11.77 -13.09
C ASN A 150 19.79 11.06 -13.83
N LYS A 151 20.93 10.87 -13.14
CA LYS A 151 22.06 10.11 -13.68
C LYS A 151 21.70 8.65 -13.86
N ALA A 152 21.15 8.01 -12.82
CA ALA A 152 20.71 6.62 -12.86
C ALA A 152 19.68 6.39 -13.98
N ARG A 153 18.73 7.32 -14.15
CA ARG A 153 17.76 7.24 -15.25
C ARG A 153 18.41 7.24 -16.64
N LYS A 154 19.41 8.09 -16.86
CA LYS A 154 20.14 8.15 -18.13
C LYS A 154 20.88 6.85 -18.40
N GLU A 155 21.54 6.30 -17.38
CA GLU A 155 22.26 5.02 -17.48
C GLU A 155 21.33 3.86 -17.83
N VAL A 156 20.14 3.80 -17.18
CA VAL A 156 19.11 2.79 -17.52
C VAL A 156 18.65 2.92 -18.97
N TYR A 157 18.42 4.13 -19.48
CA TYR A 157 18.06 4.31 -20.89
C TYR A 157 19.18 3.91 -21.86
N SER A 158 20.45 4.14 -21.51
CA SER A 158 21.58 3.66 -22.32
C SER A 158 21.58 2.13 -22.43
N ILE A 159 21.43 1.44 -21.31
CA ILE A 159 21.37 -0.04 -21.27
C ILE A 159 20.21 -0.58 -22.11
N LEU A 160 19.03 0.05 -22.01
CA LEU A 160 17.85 -0.36 -22.77
C LEU A 160 17.98 -0.07 -24.29
N ALA A 161 18.81 0.89 -24.67
CA ALA A 161 19.07 1.20 -26.08
C ALA A 161 20.10 0.26 -26.73
N GLU A 162 20.86 -0.47 -25.93
CA GLU A 162 21.88 -1.44 -26.39
C GLU A 162 21.34 -2.87 -26.45
N SER A 163 20.10 -3.12 -25.92
CA SER A 163 19.44 -4.42 -25.90
C SER A 163 18.43 -4.59 -27.01
#